data_08865db831506af2120e296025a34289
#
_entry.id   08865db831506af2120e296025a34289
#
_cell.length_a   1.000
_cell.length_b   1.000
_cell.length_c   1.000
_cell.angle_alpha   90.00
_cell.angle_beta   90.00
_cell.angle_gamma   90.00
#
_symmetry.space_group_name_H-M   'P 1'
#
loop_
_entity.id
_entity.type
_entity.pdbx_description
1 polymer ?
#
loop_
_entity_poly.entity_id
_entity_poly.type
_entity_poly.pdbx_seq_one_letter_code
_entity_poly.pdbx_strand_id
1 'polypeptide(L)'
;MLKEIYKVLKDIKIDSSNIVELGWVSEVFFENEKLKIFLRIPKEYINYSNEISNVIKTALKEKMNLEKIEIIVKEKFEKDQKVEQKNIFNPQRIEGIKKIIGIASGKGGVGKSTIAVNLAVRLAQKNYKVGFFDADVYGPSAGTLLNIKGQVLKISQDNKFIPVENYGIKIVSFSSLLDEGVPVIWRGTMFHKVFSDLFFNTLWGNLDYLIIDFPPGTGDAQISTCQLVKLDGIIIITTPQKISLDDVRRTINAFKKLEVRIIGIVENMSYIIDTCGKRIDIFGKDGGKILSEEFNIPLICQIPLDVEFLELADNGIPFVVNKPKNNSQIEIIKAFDRICEFI
;
A
#
# COMPACT_ATOMS: atom_id res chain seq x y z
N MET A 1 8.67 -23.29 13.91
CA MET A 1 10.09 -23.44 13.49
C MET A 1 10.86 -22.12 13.51
N LEU A 2 10.56 -21.07 12.72
CA LEU A 2 11.32 -19.79 12.78
C LEU A 2 11.26 -19.12 14.17
N LYS A 3 10.11 -19.11 14.85
CA LYS A 3 9.99 -18.59 16.23
C LYS A 3 10.88 -19.31 17.24
N GLU A 4 11.08 -20.59 17.06
CA GLU A 4 11.95 -21.42 17.92
C GLU A 4 13.42 -21.13 17.63
N ILE A 5 13.79 -20.94 16.36
CA ILE A 5 15.14 -20.50 15.97
C ILE A 5 15.48 -19.17 16.64
N TYR A 6 14.59 -18.17 16.54
CA TYR A 6 14.80 -16.89 17.21
C TYR A 6 14.90 -17.01 18.73
N LYS A 7 14.20 -17.97 19.35
CA LYS A 7 14.33 -18.26 20.78
C LYS A 7 15.72 -18.79 21.12
N VAL A 8 16.25 -19.70 20.31
CA VAL A 8 17.63 -20.21 20.49
C VAL A 8 18.67 -19.09 20.27
N LEU A 9 18.48 -18.25 19.25
CA LEU A 9 19.37 -17.12 18.99
C LEU A 9 19.37 -16.06 20.12
N LYS A 10 18.25 -15.87 20.82
CA LYS A 10 18.17 -15.01 22.02
C LYS A 10 18.93 -15.57 23.23
N ASP A 11 19.16 -16.86 23.28
CA ASP A 11 19.96 -17.46 24.36
C ASP A 11 21.46 -17.26 24.16
N ILE A 12 21.91 -16.85 22.97
CA ILE A 12 23.32 -16.60 22.65
C ILE A 12 23.70 -15.19 23.06
N LYS A 13 24.47 -15.10 24.15
CA LYS A 13 24.91 -13.82 24.73
C LYS A 13 26.31 -13.47 24.25
N ILE A 14 26.52 -12.17 23.99
CA ILE A 14 27.81 -11.56 23.78
C ILE A 14 27.85 -10.39 24.80
N ASP A 15 28.80 -10.48 25.71
CA ASP A 15 28.87 -9.61 26.88
C ASP A 15 27.56 -9.65 27.71
N SER A 16 26.86 -8.54 27.84
CA SER A 16 25.64 -8.43 28.65
C SER A 16 24.34 -8.59 27.86
N SER A 17 24.41 -8.65 26.52
CA SER A 17 23.23 -8.67 25.63
C SER A 17 23.27 -9.87 24.67
N ASN A 18 22.10 -10.25 24.12
CA ASN A 18 22.05 -11.33 23.14
C ASN A 18 22.14 -10.80 21.69
N ILE A 19 22.53 -11.67 20.74
CA ILE A 19 22.78 -11.32 19.34
C ILE A 19 21.55 -10.77 18.61
N VAL A 20 20.33 -11.06 19.11
CA VAL A 20 19.08 -10.56 18.54
C VAL A 20 18.81 -9.15 19.05
N GLU A 21 19.00 -8.88 20.36
CA GLU A 21 18.86 -7.55 20.97
C GLU A 21 19.94 -6.57 20.49
N LEU A 22 21.15 -7.07 20.19
CA LEU A 22 22.22 -6.29 19.57
C LEU A 22 21.94 -5.94 18.10
N GLY A 23 20.85 -6.49 17.53
CA GLY A 23 20.49 -6.27 16.12
C GLY A 23 21.51 -6.88 15.15
N TRP A 24 22.22 -7.94 15.55
CA TRP A 24 23.21 -8.61 14.70
C TRP A 24 22.57 -9.59 13.74
N VAL A 25 21.40 -10.14 14.07
CA VAL A 25 20.64 -11.03 13.19
C VAL A 25 19.82 -10.21 12.21
N SER A 26 20.21 -10.19 10.94
CA SER A 26 19.50 -9.41 9.91
C SER A 26 18.41 -10.21 9.21
N GLU A 27 18.67 -11.49 8.88
CA GLU A 27 17.72 -12.34 8.17
C GLU A 27 17.89 -13.81 8.59
N VAL A 28 16.78 -14.56 8.65
CA VAL A 28 16.73 -16.00 8.93
C VAL A 28 15.68 -16.65 8.05
N PHE A 29 16.08 -17.55 7.17
CA PHE A 29 15.15 -18.29 6.30
C PHE A 29 15.69 -19.64 5.86
N PHE A 30 14.79 -20.48 5.33
CA PHE A 30 15.16 -21.77 4.74
C PHE A 30 15.23 -21.66 3.21
N GLU A 31 16.29 -22.21 2.63
CA GLU A 31 16.46 -22.36 1.20
C GLU A 31 16.97 -23.78 0.91
N ASN A 32 16.25 -24.55 0.09
CA ASN A 32 16.60 -25.94 -0.26
C ASN A 32 16.93 -26.81 0.97
N GLU A 33 16.06 -26.80 1.99
CA GLU A 33 16.20 -27.49 3.27
C GLU A 33 17.41 -27.05 4.13
N LYS A 34 18.10 -26.00 3.75
CA LYS A 34 19.23 -25.41 4.46
C LYS A 34 18.79 -24.15 5.19
N LEU A 35 19.08 -24.08 6.49
CA LEU A 35 18.85 -22.84 7.24
C LEU A 35 19.93 -21.83 6.92
N LYS A 36 19.55 -20.67 6.41
CA LYS A 36 20.45 -19.54 6.19
C LYS A 36 20.21 -18.45 7.22
N ILE A 37 21.28 -17.99 7.85
CA ILE A 37 21.27 -16.91 8.84
C ILE A 37 22.25 -15.85 8.38
N PHE A 38 21.77 -14.62 8.18
CA PHE A 38 22.60 -13.46 7.87
C PHE A 38 22.87 -12.66 9.13
N LEU A 39 24.14 -12.45 9.42
CA LEU A 39 24.58 -11.62 10.54
C LEU A 39 25.26 -10.36 10.02
N ARG A 40 24.98 -9.23 10.69
CA ARG A 40 25.69 -7.97 10.53
C ARG A 40 26.33 -7.64 11.86
N ILE A 41 27.63 -7.79 11.95
CA ILE A 41 28.38 -7.59 13.20
C ILE A 41 29.28 -6.37 13.09
N PRO A 42 29.48 -5.61 14.18
CA PRO A 42 30.39 -4.45 14.21
C PRO A 42 31.82 -4.83 13.84
N LYS A 43 32.59 -3.87 13.30
CA LYS A 43 33.96 -4.08 12.84
C LYS A 43 34.87 -4.66 13.91
N GLU A 44 34.70 -4.25 15.15
CA GLU A 44 35.43 -4.73 16.33
C GLU A 44 35.26 -6.23 16.60
N TYR A 45 34.10 -6.81 16.18
CA TYR A 45 33.79 -8.24 16.34
C TYR A 45 34.00 -9.05 15.07
N ILE A 46 34.40 -8.45 13.94
CA ILE A 46 34.52 -9.16 12.65
C ILE A 46 35.56 -10.27 12.71
N ASN A 47 36.63 -10.08 13.47
CA ASN A 47 37.67 -11.09 13.67
C ASN A 47 37.16 -12.33 14.43
N TYR A 48 36.07 -12.20 15.19
CA TYR A 48 35.41 -13.28 15.93
C TYR A 48 34.25 -13.92 15.16
N SER A 49 34.06 -13.57 13.89
CA SER A 49 32.95 -14.04 13.06
C SER A 49 32.84 -15.56 12.96
N ASN A 50 33.97 -16.25 12.90
CA ASN A 50 34.03 -17.71 12.86
C ASN A 50 33.58 -18.33 14.20
N GLU A 51 34.01 -17.76 15.32
CA GLU A 51 33.64 -18.22 16.65
C GLU A 51 32.16 -18.01 16.90
N ILE A 52 31.63 -16.83 16.60
CA ILE A 52 30.21 -16.49 16.69
C ILE A 52 29.37 -17.45 15.82
N SER A 53 29.82 -17.71 14.60
CA SER A 53 29.15 -18.63 13.68
C SER A 53 29.12 -20.06 14.22
N ASN A 54 30.22 -20.52 14.83
CA ASN A 54 30.30 -21.85 15.42
C ASN A 54 29.39 -21.99 16.64
N VAL A 55 29.34 -20.99 17.53
CA VAL A 55 28.44 -20.98 18.68
C VAL A 55 26.97 -21.07 18.24
N ILE A 56 26.58 -20.29 17.22
CA ILE A 56 25.21 -20.34 16.68
C ILE A 56 24.91 -21.72 16.07
N LYS A 57 25.81 -22.27 15.26
CA LYS A 57 25.62 -23.60 14.67
C LYS A 57 25.49 -24.70 15.73
N THR A 58 26.33 -24.68 16.77
CA THR A 58 26.28 -25.62 17.85
C THR A 58 24.97 -25.54 18.62
N ALA A 59 24.55 -24.32 19.01
CA ALA A 59 23.31 -24.15 19.75
C ALA A 59 22.06 -24.59 18.95
N LEU A 60 22.04 -24.36 17.65
CA LEU A 60 20.93 -24.79 16.78
C LEU A 60 20.94 -26.31 16.52
N LYS A 61 22.13 -26.93 16.42
CA LYS A 61 22.25 -28.39 16.31
C LYS A 61 21.78 -29.08 17.58
N GLU A 62 22.24 -28.64 18.75
CA GLU A 62 21.90 -29.25 20.02
C GLU A 62 20.42 -29.06 20.40
N LYS A 63 19.86 -27.86 20.21
CA LYS A 63 18.50 -27.57 20.66
C LYS A 63 17.42 -27.92 19.63
N MET A 64 17.75 -27.99 18.32
CA MET A 64 16.76 -28.16 17.25
C MET A 64 17.10 -29.30 16.27
N ASN A 65 18.22 -29.99 16.45
CA ASN A 65 18.68 -31.08 15.57
C ASN A 65 18.79 -30.65 14.08
N LEU A 66 19.22 -29.39 13.83
CA LEU A 66 19.41 -28.83 12.49
C LEU A 66 20.85 -29.07 12.04
N GLU A 67 21.05 -29.87 10.98
CA GLU A 67 22.39 -30.19 10.48
C GLU A 67 22.86 -29.25 9.36
N LYS A 68 21.94 -28.82 8.49
CA LYS A 68 22.27 -27.99 7.32
C LYS A 68 22.10 -26.51 7.64
N ILE A 69 23.11 -25.87 8.23
CA ILE A 69 23.10 -24.46 8.63
C ILE A 69 24.21 -23.69 7.91
N GLU A 70 23.85 -22.63 7.22
CA GLU A 70 24.77 -21.67 6.63
C GLU A 70 24.64 -20.33 7.32
N ILE A 71 25.76 -19.78 7.78
CA ILE A 71 25.81 -18.47 8.42
C ILE A 71 26.67 -17.57 7.55
N ILE A 72 26.10 -16.45 7.12
CA ILE A 72 26.74 -15.45 6.28
C ILE A 72 26.96 -14.21 7.14
N VAL A 73 28.22 -13.88 7.41
CA VAL A 73 28.58 -12.73 8.23
C VAL A 73 29.03 -11.60 7.32
N LYS A 74 28.49 -10.41 7.56
CA LYS A 74 28.91 -9.14 6.93
C LYS A 74 29.27 -8.14 8.00
N GLU A 75 30.25 -7.28 7.70
CA GLU A 75 30.59 -6.16 8.58
C GLU A 75 29.41 -5.18 8.65
N LYS A 76 29.09 -4.74 9.88
CA LYS A 76 28.13 -3.66 10.12
C LYS A 76 28.89 -2.35 9.97
N PHE A 77 28.72 -1.64 8.86
CA PHE A 77 29.33 -0.33 8.69
C PHE A 77 28.72 0.68 9.66
N GLU A 78 29.52 1.64 10.16
CA GLU A 78 29.04 2.69 11.08
C GLU A 78 27.86 3.52 10.53
N LYS A 79 27.66 3.52 9.21
CA LYS A 79 26.46 4.05 8.57
C LYS A 79 25.18 3.30 8.96
N ASP A 80 25.29 2.03 9.34
CA ASP A 80 24.13 1.22 9.76
C ASP A 80 23.64 1.55 11.17
N GLN A 81 24.49 2.12 12.05
CA GLN A 81 24.08 2.56 13.40
C GLN A 81 23.26 3.87 13.40
N LYS A 82 23.38 4.69 12.34
CA LYS A 82 22.54 5.90 12.18
C LYS A 82 21.23 5.65 11.45
N VAL A 83 21.01 4.44 10.95
CA VAL A 83 19.78 4.06 10.21
C VAL A 83 18.62 3.72 11.16
N GLU A 84 18.86 3.43 12.44
CA GLU A 84 17.77 3.14 13.40
C GLU A 84 17.08 4.38 14.00
N GLN A 85 17.59 5.62 13.78
CA GLN A 85 16.93 6.82 14.33
C GLN A 85 16.83 8.03 13.39
N LYS A 86 17.26 7.93 12.15
CA LYS A 86 16.92 8.87 11.08
C LYS A 86 16.89 8.15 9.74
N ASN A 87 15.89 7.32 9.51
CA ASN A 87 15.35 7.24 8.17
C ASN A 87 14.82 8.65 7.87
N ILE A 88 15.69 9.54 7.43
CA ILE A 88 15.28 10.73 6.71
C ILE A 88 14.71 10.17 5.41
N PHE A 89 13.42 9.76 5.48
CA PHE A 89 12.64 9.48 4.31
C PHE A 89 12.71 10.75 3.48
N ASN A 90 13.31 10.65 2.32
CA ASN A 90 13.29 11.74 1.36
C ASN A 90 12.35 11.32 0.23
N PRO A 91 11.01 11.41 0.47
CA PRO A 91 10.03 11.03 -0.52
C PRO A 91 10.21 11.91 -1.75
N GLN A 92 10.33 11.28 -2.91
CA GLN A 92 10.62 11.95 -4.15
C GLN A 92 9.32 12.36 -4.87
N ARG A 93 9.37 13.47 -5.59
CA ARG A 93 8.34 13.87 -6.56
C ARG A 93 8.71 13.37 -7.95
N ILE A 94 7.69 13.07 -8.74
CA ILE A 94 7.87 12.86 -10.17
C ILE A 94 7.74 14.21 -10.86
N GLU A 95 8.74 14.56 -11.63
CA GLU A 95 8.72 15.78 -12.44
C GLU A 95 7.55 15.75 -13.43
N GLY A 96 6.88 16.88 -13.61
CA GLY A 96 5.71 17.00 -14.48
C GLY A 96 4.37 16.63 -13.85
N ILE A 97 4.34 16.13 -12.60
CA ILE A 97 3.09 15.84 -11.87
C ILE A 97 2.81 16.94 -10.85
N LYS A 98 1.64 17.61 -10.97
CA LYS A 98 1.29 18.72 -10.10
C LYS A 98 0.85 18.26 -8.71
N LYS A 99 -0.05 17.26 -8.64
CA LYS A 99 -0.59 16.73 -7.38
C LYS A 99 -0.58 15.21 -7.38
N ILE A 100 -0.14 14.61 -6.28
CA ILE A 100 -0.12 13.16 -6.04
C ILE A 100 -1.01 12.88 -4.83
N ILE A 101 -2.14 12.20 -5.06
CA ILE A 101 -3.18 11.95 -4.06
C ILE A 101 -3.28 10.45 -3.80
N GLY A 102 -3.11 10.04 -2.55
CA GLY A 102 -3.31 8.66 -2.12
C GLY A 102 -4.76 8.38 -1.73
N ILE A 103 -5.26 7.21 -2.08
CA ILE A 103 -6.54 6.68 -1.61
C ILE A 103 -6.24 5.48 -0.72
N ALA A 104 -6.57 5.56 0.56
CA ALA A 104 -6.22 4.57 1.55
C ALA A 104 -7.44 4.10 2.34
N SER A 105 -7.33 2.93 2.97
CA SER A 105 -8.37 2.40 3.86
C SER A 105 -7.77 1.58 5.00
N GLY A 106 -8.47 1.49 6.12
CA GLY A 106 -8.06 0.70 7.27
C GLY A 106 -8.16 -0.82 7.06
N LYS A 107 -9.03 -1.27 6.17
CA LYS A 107 -9.25 -2.69 5.84
C LYS A 107 -9.66 -2.87 4.39
N GLY A 108 -9.60 -4.12 3.90
CA GLY A 108 -10.14 -4.51 2.60
C GLY A 108 -11.69 -4.50 2.57
N GLY A 109 -12.25 -4.46 1.37
CA GLY A 109 -13.69 -4.58 1.14
C GLY A 109 -14.52 -3.32 1.40
N VAL A 110 -13.91 -2.15 1.66
CA VAL A 110 -14.64 -0.87 1.84
C VAL A 110 -14.91 -0.12 0.53
N GLY A 111 -14.50 -0.67 -0.61
CA GLY A 111 -14.66 -0.05 -1.92
C GLY A 111 -13.58 0.97 -2.28
N LYS A 112 -12.42 0.93 -1.60
CA LYS A 112 -11.29 1.85 -1.81
C LYS A 112 -10.91 1.99 -3.30
N SER A 113 -10.60 0.89 -3.96
CA SER A 113 -10.15 0.87 -5.36
C SER A 113 -11.23 1.34 -6.33
N THR A 114 -12.50 0.96 -6.07
CA THR A 114 -13.63 1.45 -6.86
C THR A 114 -13.78 2.96 -6.75
N ILE A 115 -13.61 3.52 -5.55
CA ILE A 115 -13.63 4.99 -5.34
C ILE A 115 -12.43 5.63 -6.04
N ALA A 116 -11.22 5.07 -5.91
CA ALA A 116 -10.01 5.60 -6.52
C ALA A 116 -10.09 5.67 -8.05
N VAL A 117 -10.59 4.60 -8.69
CA VAL A 117 -10.81 4.53 -10.14
C VAL A 117 -11.83 5.56 -10.60
N ASN A 118 -12.99 5.62 -9.93
CA ASN A 118 -14.04 6.58 -10.30
C ASN A 118 -13.60 8.03 -10.11
N LEU A 119 -12.82 8.33 -9.06
CA LEU A 119 -12.23 9.65 -8.86
C LEU A 119 -11.28 10.02 -10.01
N ALA A 120 -10.38 9.12 -10.40
CA ALA A 120 -9.45 9.38 -11.49
C ALA A 120 -10.19 9.66 -12.81
N VAL A 121 -11.19 8.84 -13.15
CA VAL A 121 -11.99 9.04 -14.36
C VAL A 121 -12.84 10.31 -14.27
N ARG A 122 -13.41 10.65 -13.10
CA ARG A 122 -14.18 11.87 -12.92
C ARG A 122 -13.33 13.14 -13.10
N LEU A 123 -12.08 13.13 -12.62
CA LEU A 123 -11.13 14.21 -12.87
C LEU A 123 -10.82 14.34 -14.37
N ALA A 124 -10.63 13.22 -15.09
CA ALA A 124 -10.40 13.25 -16.54
C ALA A 124 -11.61 13.84 -17.30
N GLN A 125 -12.85 13.52 -16.88
CA GLN A 125 -14.07 14.13 -17.43
C GLN A 125 -14.15 15.65 -17.20
N LYS A 126 -13.47 16.15 -16.17
CA LYS A 126 -13.32 17.59 -15.91
C LYS A 126 -12.13 18.20 -16.66
N ASN A 127 -11.59 17.52 -17.68
CA ASN A 127 -10.47 17.92 -18.54
C ASN A 127 -9.11 18.04 -17.83
N TYR A 128 -8.91 17.40 -16.67
CA TYR A 128 -7.59 17.25 -16.08
C TYR A 128 -6.81 16.11 -16.73
N LYS A 129 -5.49 16.24 -16.82
CA LYS A 129 -4.59 15.16 -17.21
C LYS A 129 -4.32 14.29 -15.99
N VAL A 130 -4.77 13.04 -16.03
CA VAL A 130 -4.79 12.15 -14.85
C VAL A 130 -4.02 10.88 -15.10
N GLY A 131 -3.19 10.50 -14.11
CA GLY A 131 -2.61 9.18 -13.96
C GLY A 131 -3.27 8.41 -12.83
N PHE A 132 -3.27 7.10 -12.96
CA PHE A 132 -3.73 6.16 -11.93
C PHE A 132 -2.64 5.11 -11.69
N PHE A 133 -2.21 4.96 -10.44
CA PHE A 133 -1.25 3.96 -10.03
C PHE A 133 -1.88 3.00 -9.02
N ASP A 134 -2.05 1.74 -9.40
CA ASP A 134 -2.52 0.69 -8.51
C ASP A 134 -1.33 0.10 -7.75
N ALA A 135 -1.22 0.47 -6.48
CA ALA A 135 -0.14 0.07 -5.58
C ALA A 135 -0.48 -1.20 -4.78
N ASP A 136 -1.66 -1.80 -4.96
CA ASP A 136 -2.04 -3.04 -4.29
C ASP A 136 -1.48 -4.26 -5.02
N VAL A 137 -0.29 -4.67 -4.61
CA VAL A 137 0.44 -5.81 -5.19
C VAL A 137 -0.25 -7.14 -4.93
N TYR A 138 -0.94 -7.26 -3.79
CA TYR A 138 -1.54 -8.52 -3.36
C TYR A 138 -2.93 -8.74 -3.95
N GLY A 139 -3.62 -7.66 -4.31
CA GLY A 139 -4.97 -7.71 -4.86
C GLY A 139 -5.20 -6.61 -5.90
N PRO A 140 -4.35 -6.55 -6.97
CA PRO A 140 -4.47 -5.48 -7.95
C PRO A 140 -5.84 -5.53 -8.63
N SER A 141 -6.58 -4.44 -8.54
CA SER A 141 -7.97 -4.36 -9.00
C SER A 141 -8.16 -3.54 -10.28
N ALA A 142 -7.16 -2.75 -10.67
CA ALA A 142 -7.24 -1.87 -11.84
C ALA A 142 -7.52 -2.64 -13.14
N GLY A 143 -6.96 -3.85 -13.29
CA GLY A 143 -7.21 -4.71 -14.44
C GLY A 143 -8.70 -4.96 -14.68
N THR A 144 -9.44 -5.27 -13.61
CA THR A 144 -10.89 -5.48 -13.67
C THR A 144 -11.63 -4.15 -13.79
N LEU A 145 -11.42 -3.22 -12.86
CA LEU A 145 -12.20 -1.99 -12.72
C LEU A 145 -12.08 -1.02 -13.92
N LEU A 146 -10.99 -1.11 -14.67
CA LEU A 146 -10.70 -0.26 -15.83
C LEU A 146 -10.70 -1.03 -17.15
N ASN A 147 -11.14 -2.31 -17.15
CA ASN A 147 -11.18 -3.16 -18.33
C ASN A 147 -9.86 -3.19 -19.10
N ILE A 148 -8.75 -3.41 -18.38
CA ILE A 148 -7.40 -3.51 -18.95
C ILE A 148 -6.74 -4.87 -18.68
N LYS A 149 -7.53 -5.89 -18.30
CA LYS A 149 -7.02 -7.27 -18.14
C LYS A 149 -6.31 -7.75 -19.39
N GLY A 150 -5.17 -8.43 -19.20
CA GLY A 150 -4.34 -8.94 -20.29
C GLY A 150 -3.55 -7.87 -21.05
N GLN A 151 -3.66 -6.59 -20.69
CA GLN A 151 -2.81 -5.56 -21.25
C GLN A 151 -1.50 -5.47 -20.45
N VAL A 152 -0.39 -5.77 -21.12
CA VAL A 152 0.96 -5.71 -20.54
C VAL A 152 1.57 -4.34 -20.78
N LEU A 153 2.28 -3.81 -19.79
CA LEU A 153 3.03 -2.57 -19.93
C LEU A 153 4.12 -2.72 -20.99
N LYS A 154 4.10 -1.85 -21.98
CA LYS A 154 5.14 -1.78 -23.01
C LYS A 154 6.35 -1.01 -22.46
N ILE A 155 7.52 -1.35 -22.99
CA ILE A 155 8.76 -0.65 -22.65
C ILE A 155 9.18 0.19 -23.86
N SER A 156 9.52 1.46 -23.61
CA SER A 156 10.04 2.39 -24.61
C SER A 156 11.51 2.08 -24.98
N GLN A 157 12.02 2.73 -26.02
CA GLN A 157 13.45 2.60 -26.41
C GLN A 157 14.41 3.04 -25.29
N ASP A 158 13.97 3.94 -24.41
CA ASP A 158 14.74 4.44 -23.26
C ASP A 158 14.55 3.59 -21.99
N ASN A 159 14.05 2.36 -22.10
CA ASN A 159 13.77 1.44 -21.00
C ASN A 159 12.77 1.99 -19.96
N LYS A 160 11.83 2.85 -20.37
CA LYS A 160 10.76 3.36 -19.51
C LYS A 160 9.45 2.67 -19.80
N PHE A 161 8.62 2.48 -18.79
CA PHE A 161 7.29 1.91 -18.94
C PHE A 161 6.35 2.89 -19.62
N ILE A 162 5.60 2.40 -20.61
CA ILE A 162 4.52 3.14 -21.27
C ILE A 162 3.23 2.78 -20.56
N PRO A 163 2.53 3.75 -19.91
CA PRO A 163 1.29 3.44 -19.21
C PRO A 163 0.20 3.00 -20.20
N VAL A 164 -0.68 2.12 -19.73
CA VAL A 164 -1.91 1.78 -20.46
C VAL A 164 -2.85 2.98 -20.40
N GLU A 165 -3.59 3.24 -21.49
CA GLU A 165 -4.57 4.33 -21.51
C GLU A 165 -5.98 3.77 -21.71
N ASN A 166 -6.88 4.11 -20.79
CA ASN A 166 -8.31 3.85 -20.92
C ASN A 166 -9.11 4.92 -20.15
N TYR A 167 -10.34 5.17 -20.51
CA TYR A 167 -11.22 6.18 -19.90
C TYR A 167 -10.59 7.58 -19.75
N GLY A 168 -9.63 7.93 -20.63
CA GLY A 168 -8.96 9.24 -20.61
C GLY A 168 -7.90 9.39 -19.51
N ILE A 169 -7.49 8.30 -18.87
CA ILE A 169 -6.44 8.30 -17.84
C ILE A 169 -5.28 7.37 -18.23
N LYS A 170 -4.08 7.69 -17.73
CA LYS A 170 -2.89 6.84 -17.84
C LYS A 170 -2.84 5.89 -16.65
N ILE A 171 -2.66 4.59 -16.89
CA ILE A 171 -2.81 3.56 -15.89
C ILE A 171 -1.54 2.73 -15.80
N VAL A 172 -1.07 2.52 -14.56
CA VAL A 172 -0.03 1.56 -14.21
C VAL A 172 -0.54 0.72 -13.04
N SER A 173 -0.47 -0.59 -13.19
CA SER A 173 -0.85 -1.55 -12.15
C SER A 173 0.15 -2.68 -12.10
N PHE A 174 0.35 -3.27 -10.93
CA PHE A 174 1.12 -4.50 -10.79
C PHE A 174 0.53 -5.67 -11.60
N SER A 175 -0.79 -5.69 -11.81
CA SER A 175 -1.43 -6.69 -12.68
C SER A 175 -0.96 -6.63 -14.14
N SER A 176 -0.47 -5.47 -14.58
CA SER A 176 0.04 -5.29 -15.95
C SER A 176 1.49 -5.76 -16.15
N LEU A 177 2.14 -6.24 -15.09
CA LEU A 177 3.48 -6.85 -15.15
C LEU A 177 3.44 -8.38 -15.21
N LEU A 178 2.32 -8.98 -14.87
CA LEU A 178 2.20 -10.41 -14.63
C LEU A 178 1.31 -11.04 -15.71
N ASP A 179 1.76 -12.16 -16.25
CA ASP A 179 0.86 -13.06 -16.98
C ASP A 179 -0.18 -13.63 -16.00
N GLU A 180 -1.43 -13.74 -16.45
CA GLU A 180 -2.52 -14.25 -15.63
C GLU A 180 -2.18 -15.64 -15.08
N GLY A 181 -2.25 -15.79 -13.76
CA GLY A 181 -2.10 -17.08 -13.07
C GLY A 181 -0.70 -17.40 -12.54
N VAL A 182 0.29 -16.52 -12.69
CA VAL A 182 1.60 -16.71 -12.07
C VAL A 182 1.63 -16.06 -10.68
N PRO A 183 1.63 -16.85 -9.58
CA PRO A 183 1.76 -16.28 -8.24
C PRO A 183 3.17 -15.72 -8.04
N VAL A 184 3.31 -14.41 -7.99
CA VAL A 184 4.58 -13.77 -7.66
C VAL A 184 4.58 -13.35 -6.20
N ILE A 185 5.49 -13.94 -5.45
CA ILE A 185 5.71 -13.59 -4.04
C ILE A 185 6.76 -12.48 -3.99
N TRP A 186 6.29 -11.24 -3.89
CA TRP A 186 7.15 -10.08 -3.67
C TRP A 186 7.64 -10.06 -2.22
N ARG A 187 8.95 -10.17 -2.01
CA ARG A 187 9.54 -10.08 -0.66
C ARG A 187 10.30 -8.75 -0.50
N GLY A 188 9.99 -8.03 0.58
CA GLY A 188 10.72 -6.89 1.12
C GLY A 188 11.44 -5.99 0.10
N THR A 189 12.74 -6.16 -0.04
CA THR A 189 13.59 -5.35 -0.92
C THR A 189 13.23 -5.43 -2.40
N MET A 190 12.70 -6.56 -2.87
CA MET A 190 12.26 -6.74 -4.26
C MET A 190 10.99 -5.95 -4.55
N PHE A 191 10.04 -5.91 -3.60
CA PHE A 191 8.86 -5.06 -3.70
C PHE A 191 9.24 -3.59 -3.88
N HIS A 192 10.12 -3.07 -3.00
CA HIS A 192 10.57 -1.67 -3.09
C HIS A 192 11.19 -1.34 -4.45
N LYS A 193 12.02 -2.23 -4.98
CA LYS A 193 12.66 -2.03 -6.28
C LYS A 193 11.64 -1.97 -7.41
N VAL A 194 10.75 -2.95 -7.50
CA VAL A 194 9.74 -3.02 -8.57
C VAL A 194 8.73 -1.89 -8.44
N PHE A 195 8.30 -1.56 -7.23
CA PHE A 195 7.46 -0.39 -6.98
C PHE A 195 8.14 0.90 -7.46
N SER A 196 9.39 1.11 -7.05
CA SER A 196 10.19 2.28 -7.45
C SER A 196 10.36 2.36 -8.96
N ASP A 197 10.69 1.24 -9.60
CA ASP A 197 10.84 1.18 -11.05
C ASP A 197 9.52 1.50 -11.76
N LEU A 198 8.41 0.89 -11.37
CA LEU A 198 7.09 1.17 -11.96
C LEU A 198 6.64 2.61 -11.73
N PHE A 199 6.94 3.17 -10.58
CA PHE A 199 6.47 4.50 -10.22
C PHE A 199 7.31 5.59 -10.89
N PHE A 200 8.64 5.51 -10.82
CA PHE A 200 9.56 6.55 -11.29
C PHE A 200 10.01 6.37 -12.74
N ASN A 201 10.05 5.13 -13.25
CA ASN A 201 10.46 4.85 -14.62
C ASN A 201 9.29 4.75 -15.62
N THR A 202 8.11 5.25 -15.26
CA THR A 202 6.96 5.34 -16.16
C THR A 202 6.93 6.68 -16.90
N LEU A 203 6.56 6.65 -18.17
CA LEU A 203 6.35 7.84 -19.02
C LEU A 203 5.02 8.53 -18.69
N TRP A 204 4.91 9.09 -17.48
CA TRP A 204 3.70 9.79 -17.06
C TRP A 204 3.44 11.06 -17.89
N GLY A 205 4.50 11.77 -18.30
CA GLY A 205 4.41 13.09 -18.91
C GLY A 205 3.86 14.13 -17.93
N ASN A 206 3.27 15.20 -18.46
CA ASN A 206 2.67 16.24 -17.62
C ASN A 206 1.27 15.82 -17.17
N LEU A 207 1.08 15.66 -15.85
CA LEU A 207 -0.19 15.34 -15.23
C LEU A 207 -0.62 16.45 -14.27
N ASP A 208 -1.93 16.70 -14.19
CA ASP A 208 -2.52 17.54 -13.15
C ASP A 208 -2.64 16.73 -11.85
N TYR A 209 -3.06 15.46 -11.95
CA TYR A 209 -3.23 14.55 -10.83
C TYR A 209 -2.64 13.18 -11.13
N LEU A 210 -1.99 12.58 -10.11
CA LEU A 210 -1.70 11.15 -10.05
C LEU A 210 -2.44 10.58 -8.84
N ILE A 211 -3.42 9.72 -9.09
CA ILE A 211 -4.17 9.01 -8.03
C ILE A 211 -3.47 7.69 -7.74
N ILE A 212 -3.13 7.45 -6.48
CA ILE A 212 -2.50 6.21 -6.03
C ILE A 212 -3.52 5.42 -5.22
N ASP A 213 -3.87 4.23 -5.69
CA ASP A 213 -4.68 3.27 -4.95
C ASP A 213 -3.78 2.45 -4.02
N PHE A 214 -3.83 2.72 -2.72
CA PHE A 214 -2.98 2.08 -1.72
C PHE A 214 -3.44 0.65 -1.41
N PRO A 215 -2.55 -0.27 -1.00
CA PRO A 215 -2.97 -1.53 -0.41
C PRO A 215 -3.79 -1.29 0.87
N PRO A 216 -4.72 -2.18 1.25
CA PRO A 216 -5.53 -2.01 2.46
C PRO A 216 -4.71 -2.20 3.74
N GLY A 217 -5.20 -1.64 4.85
CA GLY A 217 -4.60 -1.82 6.19
C GLY A 217 -3.50 -0.81 6.52
N THR A 218 -2.64 -1.18 7.49
CA THR A 218 -1.51 -0.36 7.99
C THR A 218 -0.17 -1.06 7.79
N GLY A 219 -0.10 -1.93 6.79
CA GLY A 219 1.07 -2.78 6.53
C GLY A 219 2.26 -2.05 5.91
N ASP A 220 3.37 -2.78 5.81
CA ASP A 220 4.65 -2.26 5.29
C ASP A 220 4.53 -1.64 3.89
N ALA A 221 3.63 -2.13 3.05
CA ALA A 221 3.43 -1.61 1.70
C ALA A 221 2.90 -0.15 1.68
N GLN A 222 1.96 0.20 2.58
CA GLN A 222 1.49 1.59 2.72
C GLN A 222 2.61 2.50 3.22
N ILE A 223 3.31 2.07 4.27
CA ILE A 223 4.43 2.80 4.84
C ILE A 223 5.50 3.04 3.78
N SER A 224 5.87 1.99 3.05
CA SER A 224 6.86 2.04 1.99
C SER A 224 6.50 3.01 0.87
N THR A 225 5.23 3.04 0.46
CA THR A 225 4.75 3.98 -0.56
C THR A 225 4.91 5.43 -0.09
N CYS A 226 4.53 5.74 1.17
CA CYS A 226 4.69 7.07 1.74
C CYS A 226 6.16 7.49 1.91
N GLN A 227 7.05 6.52 2.09
CA GLN A 227 8.49 6.75 2.22
C GLN A 227 9.17 7.04 0.88
N LEU A 228 8.65 6.46 -0.21
CA LEU A 228 9.18 6.62 -1.55
C LEU A 228 8.61 7.85 -2.27
N VAL A 229 7.34 8.15 -2.06
CA VAL A 229 6.58 9.13 -2.83
C VAL A 229 6.16 10.32 -1.98
N LYS A 230 6.49 11.53 -2.44
CA LYS A 230 6.01 12.76 -1.80
C LYS A 230 4.56 13.02 -2.20
N LEU A 231 3.65 12.63 -1.32
CA LEU A 231 2.22 12.84 -1.49
C LEU A 231 1.82 14.28 -1.15
N ASP A 232 0.86 14.83 -1.88
CA ASP A 232 0.21 16.11 -1.52
C ASP A 232 -0.90 15.90 -0.49
N GLY A 233 -1.39 14.65 -0.36
CA GLY A 233 -2.27 14.21 0.71
C GLY A 233 -2.92 12.87 0.43
N ILE A 234 -3.70 12.40 1.41
CA ILE A 234 -4.41 11.12 1.37
C ILE A 234 -5.88 11.33 1.70
N ILE A 235 -6.75 10.65 0.96
CA ILE A 235 -8.16 10.49 1.31
C ILE A 235 -8.35 9.10 1.91
N ILE A 236 -9.05 9.03 3.05
CA ILE A 236 -9.32 7.79 3.76
C ILE A 236 -10.74 7.33 3.46
N ILE A 237 -10.86 6.11 2.95
CA ILE A 237 -12.15 5.46 2.68
C ILE A 237 -12.51 4.56 3.86
N THR A 238 -13.75 4.70 4.35
CA THR A 238 -14.32 3.88 5.41
C THR A 238 -15.75 3.46 5.08
N THR A 239 -16.31 2.57 5.89
CA THR A 239 -17.74 2.29 5.97
C THR A 239 -18.24 2.62 7.38
N PRO A 240 -19.57 2.80 7.64
CA PRO A 240 -20.08 3.20 8.96
C PRO A 240 -19.85 2.18 10.08
N GLN A 241 -19.52 0.93 9.76
CA GLN A 241 -19.35 -0.17 10.72
C GLN A 241 -18.26 0.11 11.75
N LYS A 242 -18.51 -0.14 13.04
CA LYS A 242 -17.57 0.05 14.15
C LYS A 242 -16.22 -0.61 13.89
N ILE A 243 -16.20 -1.85 13.40
CA ILE A 243 -14.95 -2.56 13.10
C ILE A 243 -14.11 -1.86 12.02
N SER A 244 -14.76 -1.19 11.06
CA SER A 244 -14.10 -0.37 10.04
C SER A 244 -13.46 0.87 10.66
N LEU A 245 -14.15 1.51 11.60
CA LEU A 245 -13.68 2.72 12.28
C LEU A 245 -12.43 2.44 13.12
N ASP A 246 -12.37 1.29 13.81
CA ASP A 246 -11.21 0.90 14.60
C ASP A 246 -9.95 0.70 13.73
N ASP A 247 -10.11 0.12 12.54
CA ASP A 247 -9.02 -0.01 11.58
C ASP A 247 -8.59 1.33 11.01
N VAL A 248 -9.54 2.22 10.73
CA VAL A 248 -9.26 3.58 10.24
C VAL A 248 -8.52 4.40 11.29
N ARG A 249 -8.85 4.29 12.59
CA ARG A 249 -8.11 4.97 13.68
C ARG A 249 -6.62 4.61 13.64
N ARG A 250 -6.31 3.32 13.45
CA ARG A 250 -4.92 2.86 13.31
C ARG A 250 -4.25 3.45 12.07
N THR A 251 -4.97 3.49 10.97
CA THR A 251 -4.50 4.04 9.68
C THR A 251 -4.22 5.55 9.78
N ILE A 252 -5.13 6.33 10.35
CA ILE A 252 -4.94 7.77 10.59
C ILE A 252 -3.69 8.02 11.44
N ASN A 253 -3.53 7.27 12.54
CA ASN A 253 -2.39 7.42 13.42
C ASN A 253 -1.06 7.03 12.72
N ALA A 254 -1.07 6.04 11.84
CA ALA A 254 0.09 5.68 11.04
C ALA A 254 0.48 6.82 10.07
N PHE A 255 -0.47 7.39 9.32
CA PHE A 255 -0.18 8.51 8.42
C PHE A 255 0.23 9.79 9.16
N LYS A 256 -0.34 10.07 10.34
CA LYS A 256 0.12 11.18 11.19
C LYS A 256 1.57 11.01 11.63
N LYS A 257 2.00 9.79 11.98
CA LYS A 257 3.41 9.49 12.32
C LYS A 257 4.36 9.63 11.13
N LEU A 258 3.86 9.42 9.92
CA LEU A 258 4.62 9.62 8.67
C LEU A 258 4.55 11.06 8.16
N GLU A 259 3.91 11.97 8.91
CA GLU A 259 3.71 13.38 8.55
C GLU A 259 3.00 13.57 7.20
N VAL A 260 2.17 12.59 6.79
CA VAL A 260 1.40 12.68 5.57
C VAL A 260 0.08 13.40 5.85
N ARG A 261 -0.22 14.44 5.07
CA ARG A 261 -1.46 15.20 5.17
C ARG A 261 -2.66 14.32 4.84
N ILE A 262 -3.65 14.27 5.73
CA ILE A 262 -4.95 13.65 5.45
C ILE A 262 -5.89 14.75 4.99
N ILE A 263 -6.35 14.64 3.73
CA ILE A 263 -7.23 15.62 3.08
C ILE A 263 -8.64 15.52 3.67
N GLY A 264 -9.13 14.28 3.84
CA GLY A 264 -10.45 14.04 4.38
C GLY A 264 -10.82 12.57 4.42
N ILE A 265 -12.02 12.31 4.88
CA ILE A 265 -12.65 11.00 5.01
C ILE A 265 -13.81 10.92 4.01
N VAL A 266 -13.95 9.79 3.33
CA VAL A 266 -15.11 9.43 2.52
C VAL A 266 -15.74 8.21 3.15
N GLU A 267 -17.01 8.32 3.54
CA GLU A 267 -17.78 7.19 4.06
C GLU A 267 -18.55 6.53 2.90
N ASN A 268 -18.07 5.37 2.48
CA ASN A 268 -18.68 4.58 1.42
C ASN A 268 -19.70 3.58 1.98
N MET A 269 -20.64 3.12 1.16
CA MET A 269 -21.72 2.21 1.57
C MET A 269 -22.48 2.76 2.79
N SER A 270 -22.67 4.08 2.83
CA SER A 270 -23.16 4.78 3.99
C SER A 270 -24.64 4.48 4.25
N TYR A 271 -25.44 4.38 3.20
CA TYR A 271 -26.88 4.12 3.24
C TYR A 271 -27.35 3.59 1.89
N ILE A 272 -28.59 3.09 1.84
CA ILE A 272 -29.34 2.87 0.60
C ILE A 272 -30.48 3.90 0.49
N ILE A 273 -30.90 4.20 -0.73
CA ILE A 273 -32.10 4.96 -1.01
C ILE A 273 -33.14 3.98 -1.56
N ASP A 274 -34.25 3.81 -0.87
CA ASP A 274 -35.34 2.94 -1.32
C ASP A 274 -36.12 3.54 -2.51
N THR A 275 -37.07 2.78 -3.03
CA THR A 275 -37.92 3.20 -4.17
C THR A 275 -38.78 4.42 -3.88
N CYS A 276 -39.02 4.72 -2.61
CA CYS A 276 -39.77 5.90 -2.14
C CYS A 276 -38.86 7.10 -1.87
N GLY A 277 -37.54 6.97 -2.09
CA GLY A 277 -36.56 8.03 -1.82
C GLY A 277 -36.13 8.12 -0.35
N LYS A 278 -36.47 7.16 0.50
CA LYS A 278 -36.12 7.14 1.91
C LYS A 278 -34.72 6.56 2.10
N ARG A 279 -33.91 7.24 2.89
CA ARG A 279 -32.60 6.76 3.31
C ARG A 279 -32.72 5.67 4.39
N ILE A 280 -31.98 4.56 4.22
CA ILE A 280 -31.91 3.45 5.15
C ILE A 280 -30.44 3.16 5.46
N ASP A 281 -30.06 3.27 6.73
CA ASP A 281 -28.70 3.07 7.21
C ASP A 281 -28.48 1.57 7.53
N ILE A 282 -27.90 0.80 6.59
CA ILE A 282 -27.78 -0.67 6.70
C ILE A 282 -26.55 -1.14 7.48
N PHE A 283 -25.47 -0.37 7.50
CA PHE A 283 -24.21 -0.72 8.16
C PHE A 283 -23.90 0.14 9.41
N GLY A 284 -24.91 0.82 9.95
CA GLY A 284 -24.76 1.82 11.00
C GLY A 284 -24.85 3.23 10.45
N LYS A 285 -24.63 4.22 11.32
CA LYS A 285 -24.85 5.61 11.01
C LYS A 285 -23.71 6.48 11.51
N ASP A 286 -23.37 7.51 10.71
CA ASP A 286 -22.46 8.59 11.09
C ASP A 286 -21.02 8.14 11.48
N GLY A 287 -20.56 6.96 11.01
CA GLY A 287 -19.22 6.47 11.32
C GLY A 287 -18.10 7.40 10.85
N GLY A 288 -18.21 7.91 9.64
CA GLY A 288 -17.27 8.90 9.10
C GLY A 288 -17.31 10.23 9.84
N LYS A 289 -18.49 10.64 10.32
CA LYS A 289 -18.66 11.84 11.15
C LYS A 289 -17.96 11.69 12.50
N ILE A 290 -18.12 10.54 13.16
CA ILE A 290 -17.43 10.23 14.41
C ILE A 290 -15.90 10.36 14.24
N LEU A 291 -15.34 9.76 13.19
CA LEU A 291 -13.90 9.88 12.89
C LEU A 291 -13.49 11.33 12.57
N SER A 292 -14.32 12.05 11.84
CA SER A 292 -14.11 13.46 11.48
C SER A 292 -13.96 14.33 12.74
N GLU A 293 -14.88 14.17 13.69
CA GLU A 293 -14.87 14.90 14.97
C GLU A 293 -13.70 14.47 15.86
N GLU A 294 -13.44 13.15 15.96
CA GLU A 294 -12.36 12.58 16.80
C GLU A 294 -10.96 13.05 16.36
N PHE A 295 -10.72 13.12 15.06
CA PHE A 295 -9.39 13.43 14.51
C PHE A 295 -9.24 14.85 13.96
N ASN A 296 -10.32 15.63 13.96
CA ASN A 296 -10.40 16.95 13.31
C ASN A 296 -10.01 16.90 11.83
N ILE A 297 -10.56 15.89 11.11
CA ILE A 297 -10.35 15.65 9.69
C ILE A 297 -11.69 15.83 8.97
N PRO A 298 -11.81 16.58 7.87
CA PRO A 298 -13.08 16.79 7.19
C PRO A 298 -13.73 15.48 6.72
N LEU A 299 -15.02 15.29 6.97
CA LEU A 299 -15.86 14.33 6.25
C LEU A 299 -16.24 14.95 4.91
N ILE A 300 -15.62 14.46 3.83
CA ILE A 300 -15.84 15.02 2.48
C ILE A 300 -17.26 14.71 2.02
N CYS A 301 -17.63 13.43 2.02
CA CYS A 301 -18.96 12.98 1.61
C CYS A 301 -19.31 11.60 2.17
N GLN A 302 -20.58 11.27 2.03
CA GLN A 302 -21.16 9.94 2.24
C GLN A 302 -21.66 9.43 0.88
N ILE A 303 -21.27 8.21 0.49
CA ILE A 303 -21.65 7.59 -0.77
C ILE A 303 -22.66 6.48 -0.48
N PRO A 304 -23.84 6.49 -1.10
CA PRO A 304 -24.82 5.43 -0.95
C PRO A 304 -24.35 4.12 -1.57
N LEU A 305 -24.87 3.01 -1.09
CA LEU A 305 -24.75 1.70 -1.74
C LEU A 305 -25.77 1.64 -2.87
N ASP A 306 -25.31 1.29 -4.07
CA ASP A 306 -26.12 1.16 -5.27
C ASP A 306 -25.75 -0.10 -6.03
N VAL A 307 -26.72 -0.90 -6.46
CA VAL A 307 -26.51 -2.19 -7.12
C VAL A 307 -25.82 -2.00 -8.47
N GLU A 308 -26.27 -1.01 -9.26
CA GLU A 308 -25.67 -0.74 -10.57
C GLU A 308 -24.21 -0.26 -10.44
N PHE A 309 -23.87 0.43 -9.34
CA PHE A 309 -22.49 0.80 -9.06
C PHE A 309 -21.57 -0.43 -8.94
N LEU A 310 -22.06 -1.48 -8.26
CA LEU A 310 -21.33 -2.74 -8.14
C LEU A 310 -21.24 -3.49 -9.46
N GLU A 311 -22.37 -3.65 -10.17
CA GLU A 311 -22.43 -4.36 -11.45
C GLU A 311 -21.53 -3.73 -12.51
N LEU A 312 -21.48 -2.42 -12.60
CA LEU A 312 -20.61 -1.69 -13.51
C LEU A 312 -19.13 -1.89 -13.14
N ALA A 313 -18.79 -1.85 -11.85
CA ALA A 313 -17.43 -2.10 -11.39
C ALA A 313 -16.95 -3.50 -11.78
N ASP A 314 -17.77 -4.53 -11.62
CA ASP A 314 -17.44 -5.91 -12.00
C ASP A 314 -17.28 -6.08 -13.53
N ASN A 315 -17.98 -5.27 -14.31
CA ASN A 315 -17.87 -5.23 -15.77
C ASN A 315 -16.75 -4.30 -16.29
N GLY A 316 -15.95 -3.71 -15.40
CA GLY A 316 -14.84 -2.84 -15.77
C GLY A 316 -15.28 -1.47 -16.33
N ILE A 317 -16.45 -1.02 -15.93
CA ILE A 317 -17.04 0.26 -16.35
C ILE A 317 -17.07 1.21 -15.12
N PRO A 318 -16.24 2.25 -15.07
CA PRO A 318 -16.32 3.25 -14.02
C PRO A 318 -17.70 3.90 -14.00
N PHE A 319 -18.35 3.90 -12.83
CA PHE A 319 -19.72 4.37 -12.68
C PHE A 319 -19.93 5.82 -13.20
N VAL A 320 -18.94 6.68 -13.02
CA VAL A 320 -19.00 8.09 -13.40
C VAL A 320 -19.09 8.34 -14.91
N VAL A 321 -18.86 7.31 -15.77
CA VAL A 321 -19.05 7.46 -17.23
C VAL A 321 -20.51 7.34 -17.64
N ASN A 322 -21.39 6.81 -16.77
CA ASN A 322 -22.79 6.64 -17.04
C ASN A 322 -23.62 7.86 -16.61
N LYS A 323 -24.74 8.07 -17.29
CA LYS A 323 -25.72 9.07 -16.86
C LYS A 323 -26.55 8.51 -15.69
N PRO A 324 -26.71 9.26 -14.58
CA PRO A 324 -27.52 8.81 -13.46
C PRO A 324 -28.99 8.68 -13.85
N LYS A 325 -29.64 7.58 -13.42
CA LYS A 325 -31.01 7.21 -13.73
C LYS A 325 -31.98 7.40 -12.55
N ASN A 326 -31.44 7.52 -11.34
CA ASN A 326 -32.20 7.63 -10.10
C ASN A 326 -31.50 8.51 -9.07
N ASN A 327 -32.16 8.79 -7.95
CA ASN A 327 -31.65 9.66 -6.89
C ASN A 327 -30.35 9.13 -6.26
N SER A 328 -30.20 7.82 -6.05
CA SER A 328 -29.00 7.21 -5.51
C SER A 328 -27.79 7.53 -6.39
N GLN A 329 -27.94 7.35 -7.69
CA GLN A 329 -26.89 7.59 -8.67
C GLN A 329 -26.52 9.07 -8.80
N ILE A 330 -27.51 9.96 -8.69
CA ILE A 330 -27.26 11.41 -8.65
C ILE A 330 -26.40 11.77 -7.42
N GLU A 331 -26.71 11.19 -6.26
CA GLU A 331 -25.93 11.42 -5.03
C GLU A 331 -24.49 10.88 -5.17
N ILE A 332 -24.29 9.74 -5.83
CA ILE A 332 -22.95 9.19 -6.10
C ILE A 332 -22.15 10.17 -6.98
N ILE A 333 -22.73 10.66 -8.07
CA ILE A 333 -22.02 11.63 -8.96
C ILE A 333 -21.66 12.92 -8.19
N LYS A 334 -22.60 13.46 -7.40
CA LYS A 334 -22.33 14.63 -6.56
C LYS A 334 -21.22 14.37 -5.54
N ALA A 335 -21.16 13.17 -4.97
CA ALA A 335 -20.10 12.79 -4.04
C ALA A 335 -18.73 12.83 -4.73
N PHE A 336 -18.60 12.29 -5.94
CA PHE A 336 -17.35 12.37 -6.71
C PHE A 336 -17.00 13.81 -7.10
N ASP A 337 -17.98 14.64 -7.48
CA ASP A 337 -17.74 16.06 -7.74
C ASP A 337 -17.19 16.76 -6.50
N ARG A 338 -17.77 16.48 -5.33
CA ARG A 338 -17.30 17.04 -4.07
C ARG A 338 -15.87 16.57 -3.72
N ILE A 339 -15.52 15.31 -3.97
CA ILE A 339 -14.15 14.82 -3.77
C ILE A 339 -13.18 15.59 -4.69
N CYS A 340 -13.55 15.81 -5.96
CA CYS A 340 -12.73 16.57 -6.90
C CYS A 340 -12.48 18.02 -6.46
N GLU A 341 -13.42 18.64 -5.74
CA GLU A 341 -13.29 20.01 -5.23
C GLU A 341 -12.35 20.11 -4.01
N PHE A 342 -12.20 19.02 -3.27
CA PHE A 342 -11.35 18.95 -2.07
C PHE A 342 -9.86 18.75 -2.35
N ILE A 343 -9.46 18.26 -3.55
CA ILE A 343 -8.08 17.87 -3.90
C ILE A 343 -7.33 18.86 -4.81
#